data_7513c4040967d89f1ff808393f0beee0
#
_entry.id   7513c4040967d89f1ff808393f0beee0
#
_cell.length_a   1.000
_cell.length_b   1.000
_cell.length_c   1.000
_cell.angle_alpha   90.00
_cell.angle_beta   90.00
_cell.angle_gamma   90.00
#
_symmetry.space_group_name_H-M   'P 1'
#
loop_
_entity.id
_entity.type
_entity.pdbx_description
1 polymer ?
#
loop_
_entity_poly.entity_id
_entity_poly.type
_entity_poly.pdbx_seq_one_letter_code
_entity_poly.pdbx_strand_id
1 'polypeptide(L)'
;MSPIRKISIVGAGAMGAAYAAMFTDAVGFSVSFVARGKRYEGLRNRTITINDKLYNVPVIHPDKVSEPADLILVALKHHHLDAAVGDIAALAGKDTAILSVMNGLESEATIGAACGMEKLVYAIAVGIDAVHENDRFTYANPGKIIFGQVGDGGHGPQLESIQEALTRAGIPNEVPADMMRAIWCKFMIKVGINQ
;
A
#
# COMPACT_ATOMS: atom_id res chain seq x y z
N MET A 1 14.14 -7.81 -11.64
CA MET A 1 12.71 -7.46 -11.60
C MET A 1 12.47 -6.32 -12.59
N SER A 2 11.33 -6.28 -13.27
CA SER A 2 11.00 -5.15 -14.16
C SER A 2 10.69 -3.91 -13.33
N PRO A 3 10.87 -2.68 -13.89
CA PRO A 3 10.51 -1.46 -13.20
C PRO A 3 9.03 -1.46 -12.79
N ILE A 4 8.73 -1.05 -11.58
CA ILE A 4 7.34 -0.89 -11.09
C ILE A 4 6.69 0.28 -11.84
N ARG A 5 5.56 0.00 -12.48
CA ARG A 5 4.74 0.98 -13.21
C ARG A 5 3.26 0.88 -12.86
N LYS A 6 2.74 -0.34 -12.69
CA LYS A 6 1.34 -0.61 -12.40
C LYS A 6 1.13 -0.83 -10.91
N ILE A 7 0.43 0.09 -10.27
CA ILE A 7 0.22 0.10 -8.83
C ILE A 7 -1.26 -0.09 -8.54
N SER A 8 -1.56 -1.11 -7.75
CA SER A 8 -2.91 -1.37 -7.26
C SER A 8 -2.98 -1.10 -5.77
N ILE A 9 -3.89 -0.23 -5.35
CA ILE A 9 -4.08 0.14 -3.95
C ILE A 9 -5.36 -0.51 -3.43
N VAL A 10 -5.19 -1.41 -2.47
CA VAL A 10 -6.29 -2.08 -1.78
C VAL A 10 -6.58 -1.32 -0.49
N GLY A 11 -7.66 -0.52 -0.54
CA GLY A 11 -8.05 0.34 0.57
C GLY A 11 -8.05 1.83 0.18
N ALA A 12 -9.20 2.35 -0.26
CA ALA A 12 -9.40 3.78 -0.58
C ALA A 12 -9.83 4.58 0.67
N GLY A 13 -9.09 4.41 1.78
CA GLY A 13 -9.16 5.22 2.99
C GLY A 13 -8.17 6.39 2.92
N ALA A 14 -8.00 7.14 4.04
CA ALA A 14 -7.13 8.31 4.08
C ALA A 14 -5.70 8.01 3.61
N MET A 15 -5.08 6.97 4.15
CA MET A 15 -3.71 6.58 3.80
C MET A 15 -3.59 6.08 2.36
N GLY A 16 -4.54 5.23 1.89
CA GLY A 16 -4.54 4.76 0.51
C GLY A 16 -4.78 5.88 -0.50
N ALA A 17 -5.64 6.87 -0.18
CA ALA A 17 -5.86 8.05 -1.00
C ALA A 17 -4.59 8.92 -1.08
N ALA A 18 -3.90 9.15 0.04
CA ALA A 18 -2.65 9.91 0.06
C ALA A 18 -1.59 9.27 -0.85
N TYR A 19 -1.36 7.97 -0.73
CA TYR A 19 -0.41 7.26 -1.61
C TYR A 19 -0.87 7.23 -3.06
N ALA A 20 -2.19 7.11 -3.33
CA ALA A 20 -2.71 7.20 -4.69
C ALA A 20 -2.40 8.55 -5.33
N ALA A 21 -2.54 9.66 -4.59
CA ALA A 21 -2.19 10.99 -5.06
C ALA A 21 -0.70 11.10 -5.40
N MET A 22 0.19 10.68 -4.48
CA MET A 22 1.64 10.75 -4.65
C MET A 22 2.10 9.98 -5.90
N PHE A 23 1.61 8.76 -6.09
CA PHE A 23 1.92 7.97 -7.28
C PHE A 23 1.29 8.54 -8.56
N THR A 24 0.07 9.10 -8.48
CA THR A 24 -0.59 9.72 -9.66
C THR A 24 0.11 10.99 -10.10
N ASP A 25 0.67 11.77 -9.18
CA ASP A 25 1.40 12.98 -9.46
C ASP A 25 2.79 12.72 -10.07
N ALA A 26 3.32 11.52 -9.86
CA ALA A 26 4.61 11.11 -10.41
C ALA A 26 4.45 10.52 -11.82
N VAL A 27 5.36 10.86 -12.72
CA VAL A 27 5.34 10.40 -14.11
C VAL A 27 5.68 8.91 -14.19
N GLY A 28 4.93 8.17 -15.01
CA GLY A 28 5.26 6.80 -15.39
C GLY A 28 4.62 5.71 -14.50
N PHE A 29 3.65 6.09 -13.66
CA PHE A 29 2.84 5.15 -12.92
C PHE A 29 1.39 5.09 -13.44
N SER A 30 0.83 3.88 -13.47
CA SER A 30 -0.59 3.61 -13.64
C SER A 30 -1.15 3.18 -12.29
N VAL A 31 -1.94 4.03 -11.68
CA VAL A 31 -2.48 3.83 -10.32
C VAL A 31 -3.95 3.48 -10.38
N SER A 32 -4.38 2.50 -9.59
CA SER A 32 -5.78 2.16 -9.45
C SER A 32 -6.13 1.78 -8.01
N PHE A 33 -7.34 2.09 -7.59
CA PHE A 33 -7.92 1.43 -6.43
C PHE A 33 -8.51 0.08 -6.81
N VAL A 34 -8.60 -0.80 -5.83
CA VAL A 34 -9.26 -2.10 -5.98
C VAL A 34 -10.41 -2.18 -5.00
N ALA A 35 -11.57 -2.52 -5.51
CA ALA A 35 -12.77 -2.63 -4.70
C ALA A 35 -13.78 -3.61 -5.31
N ARG A 36 -14.65 -4.16 -4.46
CA ARG A 36 -15.74 -5.08 -4.82
C ARG A 36 -17.09 -4.56 -4.28
N GLY A 37 -18.18 -5.03 -4.87
CA GLY A 37 -19.54 -4.79 -4.41
C GLY A 37 -19.88 -3.30 -4.25
N LYS A 38 -20.57 -2.94 -3.17
CA LYS A 38 -21.00 -1.55 -2.93
C LYS A 38 -19.86 -0.54 -2.91
N ARG A 39 -18.66 -0.96 -2.49
CA ARG A 39 -17.48 -0.08 -2.47
C ARG A 39 -17.00 0.24 -3.88
N TYR A 40 -17.02 -0.75 -4.77
CA TYR A 40 -16.71 -0.56 -6.18
C TYR A 40 -17.69 0.42 -6.83
N GLU A 41 -19.01 0.20 -6.64
CA GLU A 41 -20.05 1.07 -7.20
C GLU A 41 -19.93 2.52 -6.69
N GLY A 42 -19.59 2.70 -5.43
CA GLY A 42 -19.43 4.04 -4.84
C GLY A 42 -18.16 4.78 -5.27
N LEU A 43 -17.13 4.05 -5.73
CA LEU A 43 -15.84 4.65 -6.08
C LEU A 43 -15.64 4.81 -7.59
N ARG A 44 -16.16 3.90 -8.42
CA ARG A 44 -15.81 3.77 -9.86
C ARG A 44 -16.03 5.03 -10.71
N ASN A 45 -16.95 5.88 -10.31
CA ASN A 45 -17.29 7.11 -11.04
C ASN A 45 -17.04 8.37 -10.19
N ARG A 46 -16.25 8.23 -9.14
CA ARG A 46 -16.05 9.30 -8.16
C ARG A 46 -14.68 9.95 -8.35
N THR A 47 -14.69 11.25 -8.53
CA THR A 47 -13.51 12.08 -8.34
C THR A 47 -13.29 12.29 -6.85
N ILE A 48 -12.09 12.08 -6.37
CA ILE A 48 -11.73 12.31 -4.96
C ILE A 48 -10.92 13.60 -4.83
N THR A 49 -11.14 14.32 -3.76
CA THR A 49 -10.37 15.52 -3.43
C THR A 49 -9.29 15.18 -2.42
N ILE A 50 -8.03 15.44 -2.77
CA ILE A 50 -6.88 15.22 -1.88
C ILE A 50 -6.05 16.50 -1.87
N ASN A 51 -5.85 17.11 -0.68
CA ASN A 51 -5.17 18.40 -0.53
C ASN A 51 -5.69 19.44 -1.52
N ASP A 52 -7.02 19.58 -1.60
CA ASP A 52 -7.75 20.51 -2.51
C ASP A 52 -7.53 20.27 -4.02
N LYS A 53 -6.79 19.24 -4.41
CA LYS A 53 -6.63 18.82 -5.80
C LYS A 53 -7.57 17.66 -6.12
N LEU A 54 -8.17 17.69 -7.32
CA LEU A 54 -9.07 16.66 -7.80
C LEU A 54 -8.29 15.52 -8.47
N TYR A 55 -8.60 14.27 -8.08
CA TYR A 55 -8.01 13.06 -8.66
C TYR A 55 -9.08 12.13 -9.19
N ASN A 56 -8.89 11.69 -10.42
CA ASN A 56 -9.70 10.65 -11.03
C ASN A 56 -8.88 9.35 -11.05
N VAL A 57 -8.86 8.63 -9.93
CA VAL A 57 -8.14 7.36 -9.81
C VAL A 57 -9.05 6.23 -10.27
N PRO A 58 -8.68 5.48 -11.31
CA PRO A 58 -9.44 4.32 -11.77
C PRO A 58 -9.71 3.31 -10.65
N VAL A 59 -10.86 2.65 -10.70
CA VAL A 59 -11.20 1.58 -9.76
C VAL A 59 -11.35 0.28 -10.52
N ILE A 60 -10.60 -0.73 -10.14
CA ILE A 60 -10.61 -2.06 -10.76
C ILE A 60 -11.45 -3.00 -9.90
N HIS A 61 -12.35 -3.73 -10.53
CA HIS A 61 -13.01 -4.87 -9.90
C HIS A 61 -12.07 -6.09 -9.97
N PRO A 62 -11.78 -6.79 -8.86
CA PRO A 62 -10.80 -7.89 -8.85
C PRO A 62 -11.10 -9.00 -9.86
N ASP A 63 -12.37 -9.29 -10.13
CA ASP A 63 -12.75 -10.29 -11.14
C ASP A 63 -12.56 -9.83 -12.60
N LYS A 64 -12.16 -8.57 -12.83
CA LYS A 64 -11.93 -7.97 -14.16
C LYS A 64 -10.46 -7.60 -14.39
N VAL A 65 -9.58 -8.12 -13.56
CA VAL A 65 -8.13 -7.90 -13.71
C VAL A 65 -7.65 -8.65 -14.95
N SER A 66 -7.14 -7.93 -15.93
CA SER A 66 -6.56 -8.49 -17.16
C SER A 66 -5.07 -8.75 -17.05
N GLU A 67 -4.40 -7.98 -16.22
CA GLU A 67 -2.95 -8.06 -16.02
C GLU A 67 -2.61 -7.82 -14.54
N PRO A 68 -1.68 -8.58 -13.98
CA PRO A 68 -1.26 -8.40 -12.59
C PRO A 68 -0.67 -7.01 -12.34
N ALA A 69 -0.67 -6.59 -11.09
CA ALA A 69 0.02 -5.40 -10.64
C ALA A 69 1.53 -5.68 -10.49
N ASP A 70 2.36 -4.66 -10.69
CA ASP A 70 3.78 -4.73 -10.32
C ASP A 70 3.94 -4.56 -8.81
N LEU A 71 3.14 -3.64 -8.23
CA LEU A 71 3.09 -3.37 -6.80
C LEU A 71 1.65 -3.31 -6.30
N ILE A 72 1.35 -4.06 -5.26
CA ILE A 72 0.10 -3.97 -4.51
C ILE A 72 0.40 -3.28 -3.17
N LEU A 73 -0.23 -2.15 -2.93
CA LEU A 73 -0.16 -1.44 -1.65
C LEU A 73 -1.44 -1.70 -0.85
N VAL A 74 -1.33 -2.36 0.30
CA VAL A 74 -2.47 -2.70 1.16
C VAL A 74 -2.57 -1.67 2.29
N ALA A 75 -3.66 -0.87 2.26
CA ALA A 75 -3.92 0.23 3.20
C ALA A 75 -5.33 0.11 3.82
N LEU A 76 -5.67 -1.08 4.29
CA LEU A 76 -6.96 -1.41 4.89
C LEU A 76 -6.97 -1.17 6.41
N LYS A 77 -8.17 -1.11 6.99
CA LYS A 77 -8.34 -1.37 8.42
C LYS A 77 -8.35 -2.88 8.65
N HIS A 78 -7.84 -3.32 9.80
CA HIS A 78 -7.65 -4.74 10.12
C HIS A 78 -8.89 -5.61 9.83
N HIS A 79 -10.07 -5.19 10.27
CA HIS A 79 -11.34 -5.91 10.09
C HIS A 79 -11.83 -6.05 8.63
N HIS A 80 -11.13 -5.45 7.67
CA HIS A 80 -11.42 -5.61 6.25
C HIS A 80 -10.46 -6.55 5.53
N LEU A 81 -9.40 -6.99 6.19
CA LEU A 81 -8.33 -7.75 5.56
C LEU A 81 -8.83 -9.11 5.04
N ASP A 82 -9.50 -9.89 5.87
CA ASP A 82 -9.97 -11.25 5.52
C ASP A 82 -10.86 -11.24 4.27
N ALA A 83 -11.74 -10.23 4.18
CA ALA A 83 -12.62 -10.09 3.00
C ALA A 83 -11.85 -9.63 1.73
N ALA A 84 -10.67 -9.02 1.89
CA ALA A 84 -9.89 -8.47 0.78
C ALA A 84 -8.76 -9.40 0.30
N VAL A 85 -8.42 -10.44 1.06
CA VAL A 85 -7.29 -11.34 0.72
C VAL A 85 -7.47 -11.99 -0.64
N GLY A 86 -8.68 -12.46 -0.97
CA GLY A 86 -8.99 -13.01 -2.29
C GLY A 86 -8.83 -11.97 -3.43
N ASP A 87 -9.18 -10.72 -3.16
CA ASP A 87 -9.02 -9.63 -4.12
C ASP A 87 -7.53 -9.29 -4.33
N ILE A 88 -6.73 -9.32 -3.26
CA ILE A 88 -5.26 -9.14 -3.33
C ILE A 88 -4.64 -10.26 -4.17
N ALA A 89 -5.04 -11.51 -3.92
CA ALA A 89 -4.54 -12.67 -4.67
C ALA A 89 -4.88 -12.60 -6.17
N ALA A 90 -6.06 -12.10 -6.53
CA ALA A 90 -6.46 -11.92 -7.93
C ALA A 90 -5.60 -10.90 -8.70
N LEU A 91 -4.95 -9.97 -8.00
CA LEU A 91 -4.07 -8.95 -8.57
C LEU A 91 -2.62 -9.40 -8.65
N ALA A 92 -2.25 -10.43 -7.88
CA ALA A 92 -0.87 -10.86 -7.72
C ALA A 92 -0.46 -11.79 -8.86
N GLY A 93 0.55 -11.38 -9.63
CA GLY A 93 1.26 -12.22 -10.59
C GLY A 93 2.55 -12.79 -10.04
N LYS A 94 3.34 -13.40 -10.92
CA LYS A 94 4.62 -14.03 -10.55
C LYS A 94 5.60 -13.02 -9.93
N ASP A 95 5.70 -11.84 -10.54
CA ASP A 95 6.69 -10.82 -10.17
C ASP A 95 6.09 -9.66 -9.36
N THR A 96 4.85 -9.79 -8.88
CA THR A 96 4.18 -8.79 -8.07
C THR A 96 4.83 -8.66 -6.70
N ALA A 97 5.13 -7.44 -6.29
CA ALA A 97 5.48 -7.11 -4.91
C ALA A 97 4.24 -6.68 -4.12
N ILE A 98 4.13 -7.08 -2.87
CA ILE A 98 3.01 -6.70 -1.99
C ILE A 98 3.58 -6.01 -0.76
N LEU A 99 3.18 -4.75 -0.54
CA LEU A 99 3.47 -3.97 0.66
C LEU A 99 2.22 -3.77 1.48
N SER A 100 2.20 -4.26 2.72
CA SER A 100 1.17 -3.92 3.68
C SER A 100 1.63 -2.73 4.54
N VAL A 101 0.95 -1.60 4.44
CA VAL A 101 1.17 -0.44 5.31
C VAL A 101 0.15 -0.37 6.43
N MET A 102 -0.54 -1.46 6.68
CA MET A 102 -1.51 -1.60 7.76
C MET A 102 -0.81 -1.50 9.13
N ASN A 103 -1.61 -1.21 10.15
CA ASN A 103 -1.12 -1.29 11.52
C ASN A 103 -1.34 -2.70 12.08
N GLY A 104 -0.42 -3.20 12.87
CA GLY A 104 -0.48 -4.55 13.45
C GLY A 104 0.67 -5.42 12.95
N LEU A 105 0.65 -6.69 13.30
CA LEU A 105 1.69 -7.69 13.01
C LEU A 105 1.14 -8.89 12.22
N GLU A 106 -0.16 -8.90 11.92
CA GLU A 106 -0.86 -10.08 11.40
C GLU A 106 -1.15 -10.02 9.90
N SER A 107 -1.14 -8.80 9.33
CA SER A 107 -1.48 -8.61 7.91
C SER A 107 -0.55 -9.39 6.98
N GLU A 108 0.72 -9.43 7.31
CA GLU A 108 1.75 -10.08 6.53
C GLU A 108 1.56 -11.60 6.49
N ALA A 109 1.26 -12.21 7.63
CA ALA A 109 1.00 -13.65 7.69
C ALA A 109 -0.25 -14.02 6.87
N THR A 110 -1.33 -13.25 7.01
CA THR A 110 -2.59 -13.48 6.31
C THR A 110 -2.44 -13.32 4.79
N ILE A 111 -1.80 -12.24 4.35
CA ILE A 111 -1.57 -11.97 2.92
C ILE A 111 -0.59 -12.99 2.34
N GLY A 112 0.51 -13.26 3.05
CA GLY A 112 1.54 -14.20 2.61
C GLY A 112 1.04 -15.64 2.48
N ALA A 113 0.14 -16.08 3.35
CA ALA A 113 -0.50 -17.39 3.24
C ALA A 113 -1.35 -17.55 1.96
N ALA A 114 -1.96 -16.47 1.50
CA ALA A 114 -2.82 -16.50 0.31
C ALA A 114 -2.09 -16.22 -1.00
N CYS A 115 -1.09 -15.34 -0.97
CA CYS A 115 -0.42 -14.83 -2.17
C CYS A 115 0.98 -15.42 -2.40
N GLY A 116 1.57 -16.05 -1.37
CA GLY A 116 2.96 -16.46 -1.31
C GLY A 116 3.83 -15.47 -0.55
N MET A 117 4.60 -15.96 0.41
CA MET A 117 5.50 -15.14 1.25
C MET A 117 6.61 -14.48 0.44
N GLU A 118 7.00 -15.06 -0.68
CA GLU A 118 8.03 -14.55 -1.59
C GLU A 118 7.64 -13.23 -2.27
N LYS A 119 6.33 -12.95 -2.36
CA LYS A 119 5.82 -11.70 -2.92
C LYS A 119 5.70 -10.60 -1.88
N LEU A 120 5.65 -10.97 -0.62
CA LEU A 120 5.43 -10.04 0.46
C LEU A 120 6.72 -9.35 0.87
N VAL A 121 6.66 -8.04 1.02
CA VAL A 121 7.69 -7.23 1.64
C VAL A 121 7.09 -6.59 2.88
N TYR A 122 7.73 -6.81 4.02
CA TYR A 122 7.29 -6.22 5.28
C TYR A 122 7.41 -4.70 5.22
N ALA A 123 6.39 -3.99 5.66
CA ALA A 123 6.41 -2.53 5.63
C ALA A 123 5.65 -1.92 6.81
N ILE A 124 6.09 -0.74 7.20
CA ILE A 124 5.39 0.12 8.16
C ILE A 124 5.35 1.54 7.64
N ALA A 125 4.20 2.20 7.74
CA ALA A 125 4.08 3.64 7.52
C ALA A 125 4.20 4.38 8.86
N VAL A 126 5.06 5.38 8.94
CA VAL A 126 5.28 6.18 10.14
C VAL A 126 5.16 7.68 9.82
N GLY A 127 4.56 8.45 10.73
CA GLY A 127 4.47 9.90 10.62
C GLY A 127 3.51 10.45 9.56
N ILE A 128 2.78 9.61 8.84
CA ILE A 128 1.73 10.09 7.94
C ILE A 128 0.51 10.54 8.75
N ASP A 129 0.03 11.75 8.46
CA ASP A 129 -1.10 12.40 9.14
C ASP A 129 -2.38 12.44 8.28
N ALA A 130 -2.53 11.49 7.38
CA ALA A 130 -3.65 11.45 6.46
C ALA A 130 -5.01 11.30 7.17
N VAL A 131 -5.94 12.18 6.85
CA VAL A 131 -7.31 12.25 7.40
C VAL A 131 -8.34 12.18 6.27
N HIS A 132 -9.50 11.62 6.57
CA HIS A 132 -10.67 11.60 5.69
C HIS A 132 -11.87 12.22 6.40
N GLU A 133 -12.25 13.40 5.97
CA GLU A 133 -13.39 14.14 6.51
C GLU A 133 -14.26 14.72 5.37
N ASN A 134 -15.56 14.59 5.49
CA ASN A 134 -16.54 15.20 4.57
C ASN A 134 -16.20 14.98 3.08
N ASP A 135 -15.84 13.74 2.70
CA ASP A 135 -15.45 13.36 1.34
C ASP A 135 -14.13 13.98 0.81
N ARG A 136 -13.36 14.61 1.69
CA ARG A 136 -12.03 15.14 1.39
C ARG A 136 -10.97 14.36 2.13
N PHE A 137 -9.86 14.17 1.48
CA PHE A 137 -8.65 13.60 2.07
C PHE A 137 -7.62 14.69 2.22
N THR A 138 -6.98 14.76 3.37
CA THR A 138 -5.91 15.73 3.61
C THR A 138 -4.74 15.05 4.28
N TYR A 139 -3.54 15.50 3.95
CA TYR A 139 -2.32 15.19 4.69
C TYR A 139 -1.34 16.37 4.54
N ALA A 140 -0.69 16.75 5.61
CA ALA A 140 0.39 17.73 5.59
C ALA A 140 1.75 17.02 5.57
N ASN A 141 1.87 15.91 6.29
CA ASN A 141 3.06 15.09 6.33
C ASN A 141 2.83 13.78 5.55
N PRO A 142 3.58 13.51 4.48
CA PRO A 142 3.49 12.25 3.73
C PRO A 142 3.99 11.05 4.54
N GLY A 143 4.64 11.28 5.67
CA GLY A 143 5.27 10.24 6.46
C GLY A 143 6.42 9.57 5.74
N LYS A 144 6.81 8.39 6.23
CA LYS A 144 7.85 7.55 5.66
C LYS A 144 7.36 6.11 5.61
N ILE A 145 7.67 5.38 4.54
CA ILE A 145 7.52 3.93 4.47
C ILE A 145 8.87 3.30 4.81
N ILE A 146 8.92 2.53 5.88
CA ILE A 146 10.08 1.69 6.24
C ILE A 146 9.71 0.28 5.81
N PHE A 147 10.54 -0.37 4.98
CA PHE A 147 10.22 -1.68 4.41
C PHE A 147 11.46 -2.53 4.21
N GLY A 148 11.28 -3.86 4.18
CA GLY A 148 12.40 -4.78 4.04
C GLY A 148 11.97 -6.23 4.11
N GLN A 149 12.91 -7.13 3.90
CA GLN A 149 12.74 -8.56 4.16
C GLN A 149 13.02 -8.86 5.63
N VAL A 150 12.43 -9.95 6.12
CA VAL A 150 12.73 -10.51 7.44
C VAL A 150 13.66 -11.70 7.27
N GLY A 151 14.72 -11.78 8.11
CA GLY A 151 15.79 -12.76 7.98
C GLY A 151 16.94 -12.29 7.11
N ASP A 152 17.75 -13.23 6.60
CA ASP A 152 18.98 -12.95 5.85
C ASP A 152 18.75 -12.48 4.40
N GLY A 153 17.54 -12.02 4.08
CA GLY A 153 17.09 -11.71 2.71
C GLY A 153 17.76 -10.52 2.02
N GLY A 154 18.61 -9.76 2.71
CA GLY A 154 19.45 -8.70 2.13
C GLY A 154 18.70 -7.68 1.26
N HIS A 155 19.47 -6.84 0.58
CA HIS A 155 18.97 -5.92 -0.46
C HIS A 155 18.89 -6.68 -1.79
N GLY A 156 17.70 -7.21 -2.12
CA GLY A 156 17.49 -7.89 -3.41
C GLY A 156 16.82 -6.98 -4.45
N PRO A 157 16.80 -7.38 -5.72
CA PRO A 157 16.23 -6.59 -6.82
C PRO A 157 14.77 -6.15 -6.60
N GLN A 158 14.01 -6.88 -5.78
CA GLN A 158 12.64 -6.51 -5.41
C GLN A 158 12.63 -5.26 -4.53
N LEU A 159 13.48 -5.19 -3.51
CA LEU A 159 13.57 -4.03 -2.61
C LEU A 159 14.07 -2.80 -3.37
N GLU A 160 15.06 -2.96 -4.25
CA GLU A 160 15.58 -1.88 -5.09
C GLU A 160 14.48 -1.28 -5.99
N SER A 161 13.68 -2.15 -6.65
CA SER A 161 12.59 -1.71 -7.51
C SER A 161 11.50 -0.96 -6.74
N ILE A 162 11.17 -1.42 -5.52
CA ILE A 162 10.22 -0.73 -4.63
C ILE A 162 10.78 0.61 -4.17
N GLN A 163 12.04 0.64 -3.74
CA GLN A 163 12.71 1.86 -3.30
C GLN A 163 12.74 2.93 -4.40
N GLU A 164 13.08 2.52 -5.62
CA GLU A 164 13.04 3.40 -6.79
C GLU A 164 11.63 3.95 -7.03
N ALA A 165 10.60 3.10 -7.00
CA ALA A 165 9.22 3.50 -7.23
C ALA A 165 8.74 4.50 -6.16
N LEU A 166 8.99 4.23 -4.88
CA LEU A 166 8.64 5.13 -3.78
C LEU A 166 9.38 6.47 -3.89
N THR A 167 10.67 6.43 -4.19
CA THR A 167 11.49 7.64 -4.36
C THR A 167 11.00 8.50 -5.52
N ARG A 168 10.69 7.91 -6.68
CA ARG A 168 10.12 8.59 -7.84
C ARG A 168 8.76 9.21 -7.55
N ALA A 169 7.95 8.56 -6.69
CA ALA A 169 6.66 9.09 -6.24
C ALA A 169 6.79 10.17 -5.15
N GLY A 170 8.00 10.55 -4.76
CA GLY A 170 8.23 11.51 -3.66
C GLY A 170 7.82 10.99 -2.29
N ILE A 171 7.68 9.68 -2.13
CA ILE A 171 7.33 9.04 -0.86
C ILE A 171 8.63 8.78 -0.09
N PRO A 172 8.87 9.45 1.06
CA PRO A 172 10.02 9.19 1.90
C PRO A 172 10.06 7.70 2.29
N ASN A 173 11.21 7.07 2.15
CA ASN A 173 11.32 5.65 2.38
C ASN A 173 12.69 5.25 2.94
N GLU A 174 12.74 4.08 3.57
CA GLU A 174 13.95 3.54 4.19
C GLU A 174 13.92 2.01 4.16
N VAL A 175 15.06 1.40 3.87
CA VAL A 175 15.29 -0.04 4.05
C VAL A 175 16.21 -0.20 5.28
N PRO A 176 15.68 -0.63 6.43
CA PRO A 176 16.45 -0.75 7.67
C PRO A 176 17.31 -2.01 7.65
N ALA A 177 18.40 -2.01 8.41
CA ALA A 177 19.22 -3.20 8.61
C ALA A 177 18.47 -4.35 9.31
N ASP A 178 17.47 -4.03 10.13
CA ASP A 178 16.63 -5.00 10.84
C ASP A 178 15.16 -4.56 10.78
N MET A 179 14.42 -5.17 9.86
CA MET A 179 13.01 -4.85 9.65
C MET A 179 12.14 -5.28 10.84
N MET A 180 12.44 -6.41 11.48
CA MET A 180 11.68 -6.87 12.64
C MET A 180 11.82 -5.90 13.81
N ARG A 181 13.02 -5.41 14.06
CA ARG A 181 13.24 -4.36 15.06
C ARG A 181 12.44 -3.10 14.77
N ALA A 182 12.41 -2.65 13.51
CA ALA A 182 11.64 -1.47 13.12
C ALA A 182 10.13 -1.67 13.37
N ILE A 183 9.58 -2.83 13.04
CA ILE A 183 8.17 -3.21 13.29
C ILE A 183 7.86 -3.19 14.79
N TRP A 184 8.69 -3.86 15.60
CA TRP A 184 8.49 -3.93 17.06
C TRP A 184 8.62 -2.57 17.73
N CYS A 185 9.59 -1.73 17.30
CA CYS A 185 9.71 -0.35 17.81
C CYS A 185 8.44 0.46 17.56
N LYS A 186 7.91 0.43 16.32
CA LYS A 186 6.64 1.11 16.00
C LYS A 186 5.49 0.56 16.85
N PHE A 187 5.38 -0.75 17.01
CA PHE A 187 4.32 -1.39 17.79
C PHE A 187 4.37 -0.96 19.26
N MET A 188 5.53 -1.00 19.89
CA MET A 188 5.71 -0.58 21.29
C MET A 188 5.36 0.90 21.50
N ILE A 189 5.82 1.79 20.63
CA ILE A 189 5.48 3.21 20.69
C ILE A 189 3.96 3.39 20.60
N LYS A 190 3.30 2.69 19.70
CA LYS A 190 1.86 2.81 19.52
C LYS A 190 1.07 2.30 20.72
N VAL A 191 1.47 1.19 21.32
CA VAL A 191 0.86 0.65 22.54
C VAL A 191 1.10 1.57 23.73
N GLY A 192 2.31 2.10 23.87
CA GLY A 192 2.67 3.00 24.99
C GLY A 192 2.00 4.38 24.95
N ILE A 193 1.67 4.89 23.76
CA ILE A 193 0.99 6.20 23.61
C ILE A 193 -0.52 6.07 23.77
N ASN A 194 -1.11 4.90 23.47
CA ASN A 194 -2.56 4.68 23.51
C ASN A 194 -3.04 4.06 24.84
N GLN A 195 -2.20 4.01 25.88
CA GLN A 195 -2.56 3.72 27.26
C GLN A 195 -2.74 5.04 28.01
#